data_9fef3ff16db74ccf7267019b2c678414
#
_entry.id   9fef3ff16db74ccf7267019b2c678414
#
_cell.length_a   1.000
_cell.length_b   1.000
_cell.length_c   1.000
_cell.angle_alpha   90.00
_cell.angle_beta   90.00
_cell.angle_gamma   90.00
#
_symmetry.space_group_name_H-M   'P 1'
#
loop_
_entity.id
_entity.type
_entity.pdbx_description
1 polymer ?
#
loop_
_entity_poly.entity_id
_entity_poly.type
_entity_poly.pdbx_seq_one_letter_code
_entity_poly.pdbx_strand_id
1 'polypeptide(L)'
;MNEYDSSLMADVLRESHGYEVTDVAEDADLLLVNTCSIREKAQEKVFSQLGRWREIKENKDGVMIGVGGCVASQEGEGITKRAPYVDVVFGPQTLHRLPELIDSAQKDARSVVDISFPEIEKFDRLPEPRADGPTAFVSVMEGCSKYCSFCVVPYTRGEEISRPLDDVIMEVAQLAEQDVREVNLLGQNVNAYRGPMHDGSIADLATLIYYVDAIEGIDRIRFTTSHPVEFTDSLIQAYAEVPSLANYLHLPVQHGSDRILAAMKRGHTTLEYKSKIRKLREARPSLSLSSDFIVGFPGETDADFEALMNLVADIGFDQSFSFIYSARPGTPAASLADDTPVEVKKERLQILQARINQQAMDISRGMVGTTQRILVEKVSKKSASQVSGRTENMRWVNFDGGKSLIGSFVDVVITEALPNSLRGRLADNQAAA
;
A
#
# COMPACT_ATOMS: atom_id res chain seq x y z
N MET A 1 1.24 2.62 -2.40
CA MET A 1 1.97 3.93 -2.45
C MET A 1 3.43 3.77 -2.90
N ASN A 2 4.32 3.05 -2.21
CA ASN A 2 5.75 3.03 -2.58
C ASN A 2 6.00 2.45 -3.98
N GLU A 3 5.26 1.43 -4.39
CA GLU A 3 5.28 0.86 -5.74
C GLU A 3 4.73 1.88 -6.76
N TYR A 4 3.59 2.49 -6.45
CA TYR A 4 3.02 3.59 -7.24
C TYR A 4 4.01 4.77 -7.39
N ASP A 5 4.60 5.25 -6.28
CA ASP A 5 5.58 6.34 -6.34
C ASP A 5 6.79 5.95 -7.23
N SER A 6 7.24 4.68 -7.19
CA SER A 6 8.35 4.23 -8.03
C SER A 6 7.99 4.15 -9.52
N SER A 7 6.79 3.69 -9.86
CA SER A 7 6.29 3.72 -11.25
C SER A 7 6.17 5.16 -11.74
N LEU A 8 5.61 6.05 -10.92
CA LEU A 8 5.48 7.46 -11.25
C LEU A 8 6.83 8.15 -11.49
N MET A 9 7.88 7.84 -10.68
CA MET A 9 9.24 8.33 -10.93
C MET A 9 9.75 7.90 -12.32
N ALA A 10 9.54 6.64 -12.68
CA ALA A 10 9.97 6.12 -13.98
C ALA A 10 9.22 6.79 -15.13
N ASP A 11 7.91 7.02 -14.98
CA ASP A 11 7.10 7.66 -16.02
C ASP A 11 7.45 9.15 -16.21
N VAL A 12 7.61 9.91 -15.12
CA VAL A 12 8.06 11.31 -15.16
C VAL A 12 9.42 11.44 -15.83
N LEU A 13 10.36 10.55 -15.54
CA LEU A 13 11.71 10.58 -16.14
C LEU A 13 11.72 10.11 -17.59
N ARG A 14 10.86 9.18 -17.96
CA ARG A 14 10.71 8.74 -19.35
C ARG A 14 10.16 9.89 -20.21
N GLU A 15 9.11 10.54 -19.75
CA GLU A 15 8.47 11.64 -20.48
C GLU A 15 9.39 12.86 -20.62
N SER A 16 10.09 13.25 -19.56
CA SER A 16 10.91 14.45 -19.53
C SER A 16 12.29 14.29 -20.17
N HIS A 17 12.98 13.17 -19.95
CA HIS A 17 14.37 12.94 -20.31
C HIS A 17 14.62 11.71 -21.18
N GLY A 18 13.58 10.92 -21.49
CA GLY A 18 13.70 9.70 -22.28
C GLY A 18 14.44 8.56 -21.57
N TYR A 19 14.45 8.56 -20.23
CA TYR A 19 15.02 7.43 -19.47
C TYR A 19 14.23 6.15 -19.67
N GLU A 20 14.94 5.03 -19.73
CA GLU A 20 14.36 3.68 -19.74
C GLU A 20 14.76 2.93 -18.47
N VAL A 21 13.86 2.05 -18.00
CA VAL A 21 14.11 1.24 -16.81
C VAL A 21 14.99 0.05 -17.17
N THR A 22 16.04 -0.20 -16.37
CA THR A 22 16.89 -1.38 -16.45
C THR A 22 16.91 -2.16 -15.15
N ASP A 23 17.01 -3.49 -15.23
CA ASP A 23 17.18 -4.37 -14.07
C ASP A 23 18.67 -4.53 -13.66
N VAL A 24 19.60 -4.00 -14.44
CA VAL A 24 21.05 -4.12 -14.23
C VAL A 24 21.59 -2.78 -13.75
N ALA A 25 21.99 -2.72 -12.49
CA ALA A 25 22.42 -1.47 -11.86
C ALA A 25 23.70 -0.90 -12.49
N GLU A 26 24.58 -1.75 -12.97
CA GLU A 26 25.86 -1.39 -13.62
C GLU A 26 25.65 -0.69 -14.98
N ASP A 27 24.53 -0.97 -15.64
CA ASP A 27 24.18 -0.34 -16.93
C ASP A 27 23.47 1.01 -16.73
N ALA A 28 22.96 1.29 -15.52
CA ALA A 28 22.17 2.48 -15.24
C ALA A 28 23.03 3.77 -15.27
N ASP A 29 22.46 4.86 -15.78
CA ASP A 29 22.98 6.21 -15.69
C ASP A 29 22.39 6.97 -14.51
N LEU A 30 21.22 6.51 -14.01
CA LEU A 30 20.55 7.04 -12.83
C LEU A 30 20.09 5.90 -11.94
N LEU A 31 20.54 5.89 -10.69
CA LEU A 31 20.18 4.93 -9.65
C LEU A 31 19.28 5.62 -8.63
N LEU A 32 18.01 5.20 -8.57
CA LEU A 32 17.03 5.77 -7.64
C LEU A 32 16.60 4.75 -6.60
N VAL A 33 16.63 5.13 -5.32
CA VAL A 33 16.03 4.34 -4.24
C VAL A 33 14.83 5.08 -3.67
N ASN A 34 13.66 4.45 -3.76
CA ASN A 34 12.45 4.91 -3.10
C ASN A 34 12.35 4.31 -1.71
N THR A 35 12.21 5.15 -0.71
CA THR A 35 12.35 4.79 0.70
C THR A 35 11.02 4.81 1.44
N CYS A 36 10.82 3.83 2.34
CA CYS A 36 9.65 3.75 3.19
C CYS A 36 10.07 3.87 4.66
N SER A 37 9.39 4.71 5.43
CA SER A 37 9.66 4.90 6.86
C SER A 37 8.88 3.95 7.79
N ILE A 38 8.01 3.08 7.24
CA ILE A 38 7.15 2.18 8.04
C ILE A 38 7.98 1.12 8.77
N ARG A 39 9.08 0.63 8.19
CA ARG A 39 9.92 -0.44 8.77
C ARG A 39 11.22 0.13 9.29
N GLU A 40 11.56 -0.19 10.55
CA GLU A 40 12.79 0.27 11.22
C GLU A 40 14.07 -0.02 10.42
N LYS A 41 14.18 -1.22 9.86
CA LYS A 41 15.31 -1.62 9.04
C LYS A 41 15.36 -0.99 7.63
N ALA A 42 14.36 -0.19 7.27
CA ALA A 42 14.32 0.40 5.92
C ALA A 42 15.46 1.41 5.73
N GLN A 43 15.71 2.23 6.74
CA GLN A 43 16.80 3.23 6.71
C GLN A 43 18.18 2.58 6.59
N GLU A 44 18.48 1.53 7.38
CA GLU A 44 19.76 0.81 7.28
C GLU A 44 19.96 0.14 5.91
N LYS A 45 18.86 -0.41 5.34
CA LYS A 45 18.88 -0.99 4.00
C LYS A 45 19.19 0.07 2.93
N VAL A 46 18.66 1.27 3.07
CA VAL A 46 18.95 2.39 2.15
C VAL A 46 20.46 2.68 2.15
N PHE A 47 21.06 2.91 3.31
CA PHE A 47 22.50 3.19 3.38
C PHE A 47 23.37 2.01 2.93
N SER A 48 22.95 0.77 3.19
CA SER A 48 23.61 -0.42 2.66
C SER A 48 23.57 -0.48 1.13
N GLN A 49 22.42 -0.10 0.53
CA GLN A 49 22.29 -0.04 -0.93
C GLN A 49 23.10 1.11 -1.53
N LEU A 50 23.07 2.28 -0.90
CA LEU A 50 23.87 3.43 -1.32
C LEU A 50 25.36 3.11 -1.31
N GLY A 51 25.85 2.33 -0.32
CA GLY A 51 27.25 1.88 -0.27
C GLY A 51 27.65 1.04 -1.48
N ARG A 52 26.76 0.15 -1.97
CA ARG A 52 27.00 -0.64 -3.20
C ARG A 52 26.98 0.25 -4.44
N TRP A 53 26.07 1.20 -4.54
CA TRP A 53 25.96 2.11 -5.68
C TRP A 53 27.12 3.12 -5.75
N ARG A 54 27.73 3.42 -4.62
CA ARG A 54 28.96 4.21 -4.58
C ARG A 54 30.05 3.58 -5.46
N GLU A 55 30.26 2.26 -5.37
CA GLU A 55 31.26 1.54 -6.17
C GLU A 55 30.96 1.65 -7.69
N ILE A 56 29.67 1.58 -8.07
CA ILE A 56 29.24 1.76 -9.46
C ILE A 56 29.58 3.17 -9.94
N LYS A 57 29.25 4.19 -9.15
CA LYS A 57 29.51 5.60 -9.47
C LYS A 57 31.01 5.92 -9.57
N GLU A 58 31.85 5.28 -8.73
CA GLU A 58 33.30 5.43 -8.77
C GLU A 58 33.93 4.76 -10.02
N ASN A 59 33.27 3.75 -10.60
CA ASN A 59 33.78 3.00 -11.75
C ASN A 59 33.17 3.44 -13.10
N LYS A 60 32.07 4.20 -13.10
CA LYS A 60 31.37 4.67 -14.30
C LYS A 60 31.10 6.17 -14.18
N ASP A 61 31.74 6.97 -15.05
CA ASP A 61 31.52 8.41 -15.11
C ASP A 61 30.09 8.76 -15.49
N GLY A 62 29.54 9.83 -14.90
CA GLY A 62 28.23 10.36 -15.22
C GLY A 62 27.06 9.68 -14.51
N VAL A 63 27.28 8.62 -13.73
CA VAL A 63 26.22 7.99 -12.94
C VAL A 63 25.74 8.90 -11.81
N MET A 64 24.44 9.09 -11.72
CA MET A 64 23.78 9.82 -10.64
C MET A 64 23.08 8.88 -9.66
N ILE A 65 23.05 9.29 -8.39
CA ILE A 65 22.36 8.56 -7.32
C ILE A 65 21.32 9.48 -6.68
N GLY A 66 20.06 9.04 -6.67
CA GLY A 66 18.95 9.74 -6.03
C GLY A 66 18.31 8.94 -4.91
N VAL A 67 17.85 9.62 -3.87
CA VAL A 67 17.12 9.06 -2.73
C VAL A 67 15.79 9.77 -2.60
N GLY A 68 14.70 9.04 -2.83
CA GLY A 68 13.34 9.54 -2.72
C GLY A 68 12.52 8.90 -1.61
N GLY A 69 11.36 9.47 -1.30
CA GLY A 69 10.36 8.88 -0.43
C GLY A 69 10.41 9.33 1.04
N CYS A 70 9.70 8.59 1.93
CA CYS A 70 9.45 9.04 3.30
C CYS A 70 10.71 9.14 4.18
N VAL A 71 11.72 8.26 4.01
CA VAL A 71 12.99 8.40 4.74
C VAL A 71 13.76 9.61 4.23
N ALA A 72 13.70 9.88 2.92
CA ALA A 72 14.30 11.09 2.36
C ALA A 72 13.69 12.36 2.95
N SER A 73 12.36 12.43 3.10
CA SER A 73 11.68 13.55 3.77
C SER A 73 12.08 13.70 5.23
N GLN A 74 12.31 12.59 5.93
CA GLN A 74 12.63 12.59 7.36
C GLN A 74 14.08 13.01 7.63
N GLU A 75 15.03 12.55 6.82
CA GLU A 75 16.47 12.73 7.02
C GLU A 75 17.02 13.96 6.27
N GLY A 76 16.43 14.31 5.13
CA GLY A 76 16.83 15.46 4.32
C GLY A 76 18.34 15.53 4.06
N GLU A 77 18.95 16.65 4.45
CA GLU A 77 20.41 16.84 4.34
C GLU A 77 21.25 15.83 5.15
N GLY A 78 20.68 15.11 6.10
CA GLY A 78 21.37 14.05 6.85
C GLY A 78 21.85 12.94 5.91
N ILE A 79 21.10 12.66 4.82
CA ILE A 79 21.51 11.68 3.81
C ILE A 79 22.77 12.10 3.10
N THR A 80 22.86 13.34 2.61
CA THR A 80 24.04 13.85 1.89
C THR A 80 25.24 14.02 2.80
N LYS A 81 25.04 14.34 4.08
CA LYS A 81 26.14 14.37 5.07
C LYS A 81 26.72 12.98 5.31
N ARG A 82 25.92 11.94 5.36
CA ARG A 82 26.33 10.55 5.58
C ARG A 82 26.81 9.86 4.30
N ALA A 83 26.23 10.22 3.17
CA ALA A 83 26.52 9.68 1.83
C ALA A 83 26.76 10.83 0.82
N PRO A 84 27.94 11.49 0.84
CA PRO A 84 28.23 12.68 0.02
C PRO A 84 28.20 12.42 -1.49
N TYR A 85 28.16 11.17 -1.91
CA TYR A 85 28.07 10.74 -3.31
C TYR A 85 26.63 10.67 -3.83
N VAL A 86 25.63 10.96 -3.01
CA VAL A 86 24.21 11.11 -3.42
C VAL A 86 24.05 12.49 -4.05
N ASP A 87 23.47 12.52 -5.24
CA ASP A 87 23.26 13.75 -6.03
C ASP A 87 21.92 14.43 -5.75
N VAL A 88 20.86 13.63 -5.56
CA VAL A 88 19.49 14.15 -5.39
C VAL A 88 18.82 13.50 -4.19
N VAL A 89 18.20 14.31 -3.31
CA VAL A 89 17.35 13.86 -2.22
C VAL A 89 16.00 14.57 -2.33
N PHE A 90 14.90 13.82 -2.40
CA PHE A 90 13.59 14.42 -2.60
C PHE A 90 12.49 13.69 -1.80
N GLY A 91 11.51 14.47 -1.37
CA GLY A 91 10.34 13.95 -0.68
C GLY A 91 9.31 13.34 -1.63
N PRO A 92 8.30 12.60 -1.11
CA PRO A 92 7.18 12.13 -1.93
C PRO A 92 6.40 13.28 -2.57
N GLN A 93 6.38 14.44 -1.91
CA GLN A 93 5.64 15.61 -2.37
C GLN A 93 6.33 16.37 -3.50
N THR A 94 7.62 16.17 -3.67
CA THR A 94 8.44 16.84 -4.71
C THR A 94 8.87 15.89 -5.83
N LEU A 95 8.28 14.69 -5.88
CA LEU A 95 8.58 13.67 -6.90
C LEU A 95 8.38 14.20 -8.34
N HIS A 96 7.35 14.99 -8.58
CA HIS A 96 7.07 15.60 -9.89
C HIS A 96 8.16 16.58 -10.35
N ARG A 97 9.00 17.10 -9.43
CA ARG A 97 10.14 17.98 -9.71
C ARG A 97 11.45 17.21 -9.95
N LEU A 98 11.41 15.87 -9.91
CA LEU A 98 12.61 15.04 -10.06
C LEU A 98 13.45 15.38 -11.31
N PRO A 99 12.87 15.65 -12.50
CA PRO A 99 13.62 16.08 -13.66
C PRO A 99 14.42 17.37 -13.41
N GLU A 100 13.78 18.39 -12.85
CA GLU A 100 14.40 19.69 -12.53
C GLU A 100 15.52 19.55 -11.48
N LEU A 101 15.36 18.63 -10.52
CA LEU A 101 16.37 18.35 -9.49
C LEU A 101 17.60 17.66 -10.08
N ILE A 102 17.39 16.74 -11.03
CA ILE A 102 18.47 16.07 -11.76
C ILE A 102 19.27 17.09 -12.58
N ASP A 103 18.60 17.94 -13.37
CA ASP A 103 19.23 18.98 -14.16
C ASP A 103 20.05 19.95 -13.30
N SER A 104 19.50 20.33 -12.15
CA SER A 104 20.19 21.22 -11.20
C SER A 104 21.41 20.56 -10.60
N ALA A 105 21.34 19.29 -10.22
CA ALA A 105 22.46 18.55 -9.66
C ALA A 105 23.59 18.37 -10.70
N GLN A 106 23.24 18.10 -11.97
CA GLN A 106 24.20 17.98 -13.06
C GLN A 106 24.89 19.31 -13.34
N LYS A 107 24.12 20.41 -13.42
CA LYS A 107 24.65 21.74 -13.74
C LYS A 107 25.56 22.29 -12.67
N ASP A 108 25.17 22.14 -11.40
CA ASP A 108 25.87 22.75 -10.27
C ASP A 108 26.97 21.85 -9.70
N ALA A 109 27.07 20.59 -10.16
CA ALA A 109 27.95 19.54 -9.64
C ALA A 109 27.93 19.42 -8.11
N ARG A 110 26.74 19.56 -7.51
CA ARG A 110 26.50 19.47 -6.07
C ARG A 110 25.20 18.72 -5.77
N SER A 111 25.13 18.15 -4.57
CA SER A 111 23.89 17.52 -4.10
C SER A 111 22.75 18.53 -3.99
N VAL A 112 21.58 18.15 -4.47
CA VAL A 112 20.33 18.92 -4.40
C VAL A 112 19.35 18.21 -3.45
N VAL A 113 18.76 18.95 -2.52
CA VAL A 113 17.79 18.42 -1.55
C VAL A 113 16.51 19.22 -1.64
N ASP A 114 15.39 18.56 -2.00
CA ASP A 114 14.05 19.14 -1.96
C ASP A 114 13.06 18.23 -1.23
N ILE A 115 12.82 18.54 0.03
CA ILE A 115 11.86 17.85 0.89
C ILE A 115 10.71 18.79 1.30
N SER A 116 10.47 19.83 0.51
CA SER A 116 9.41 20.79 0.74
C SER A 116 8.02 20.16 0.56
N PHE A 117 7.00 20.86 1.03
CA PHE A 117 5.60 20.49 0.87
C PHE A 117 4.91 21.56 0.01
N PRO A 118 5.04 21.50 -1.33
CA PRO A 118 4.33 22.42 -2.20
C PRO A 118 2.83 22.16 -2.07
N GLU A 119 2.05 23.24 -1.96
CA GLU A 119 0.60 23.14 -2.01
C GLU A 119 0.17 22.71 -3.44
N ILE A 120 -0.56 21.57 -3.53
CA ILE A 120 -1.33 21.12 -4.71
C ILE A 120 -0.54 20.71 -5.97
N GLU A 121 0.65 21.25 -6.26
CA GLU A 121 1.38 21.04 -7.53
C GLU A 121 1.54 19.57 -7.97
N LYS A 122 1.60 18.64 -7.04
CA LYS A 122 1.88 17.23 -7.35
C LYS A 122 0.79 16.58 -8.21
N PHE A 123 -0.47 16.86 -7.94
CA PHE A 123 -1.58 16.28 -8.72
C PHE A 123 -1.79 16.96 -10.06
N ASP A 124 -1.40 18.24 -10.17
CA ASP A 124 -1.51 19.00 -11.42
C ASP A 124 -0.45 18.60 -12.47
N ARG A 125 0.60 17.87 -12.04
CA ARG A 125 1.74 17.48 -12.89
C ARG A 125 1.93 15.96 -12.93
N LEU A 126 0.85 15.19 -12.92
CA LEU A 126 0.93 13.75 -13.14
C LEU A 126 1.19 13.47 -14.63
N PRO A 127 2.07 12.52 -14.96
CA PRO A 127 2.24 12.02 -16.33
C PRO A 127 0.97 11.32 -16.80
N GLU A 128 0.84 11.10 -18.11
CA GLU A 128 -0.26 10.30 -18.64
C GLU A 128 -0.27 8.89 -18.01
N PRO A 129 -1.47 8.41 -17.60
CA PRO A 129 -1.59 7.09 -16.96
C PRO A 129 -1.13 5.97 -17.88
N ARG A 130 -0.30 5.08 -17.34
CA ARG A 130 0.21 3.93 -18.07
C ARG A 130 -0.11 2.63 -17.35
N ALA A 131 -0.63 1.67 -18.10
CA ALA A 131 -0.85 0.31 -17.61
C ALA A 131 0.41 -0.56 -17.80
N ASP A 132 0.87 -1.20 -16.71
CA ASP A 132 1.91 -2.23 -16.74
C ASP A 132 1.32 -3.65 -16.58
N GLY A 133 0.05 -3.82 -16.96
CA GLY A 133 -0.68 -5.09 -16.85
C GLY A 133 -2.16 -4.88 -16.54
N PRO A 134 -2.89 -5.94 -16.18
CA PRO A 134 -4.34 -5.87 -16.00
C PRO A 134 -4.78 -5.24 -14.67
N THR A 135 -3.84 -4.80 -13.83
CA THR A 135 -4.10 -4.15 -12.54
C THR A 135 -3.37 -2.81 -12.47
N ALA A 136 -4.01 -1.78 -11.94
CA ALA A 136 -3.39 -0.49 -11.73
C ALA A 136 -3.62 0.05 -10.33
N PHE A 137 -2.64 0.83 -9.86
CA PHE A 137 -2.77 1.65 -8.66
C PHE A 137 -3.17 3.07 -9.07
N VAL A 138 -4.18 3.62 -8.41
CA VAL A 138 -4.63 4.99 -8.62
C VAL A 138 -4.57 5.75 -7.30
N SER A 139 -3.70 6.75 -7.19
CA SER A 139 -3.64 7.59 -6.01
C SER A 139 -4.79 8.59 -6.03
N VAL A 140 -5.72 8.45 -5.10
CA VAL A 140 -6.92 9.31 -5.03
C VAL A 140 -6.76 10.42 -3.99
N MET A 141 -5.85 10.23 -3.04
CA MET A 141 -5.51 11.21 -2.02
C MET A 141 -4.11 10.98 -1.46
N GLU A 142 -3.53 12.00 -0.88
CA GLU A 142 -2.27 11.91 -0.14
C GLU A 142 -2.34 12.61 1.20
N GLY A 143 -1.35 12.28 2.07
CA GLY A 143 -1.27 12.80 3.42
C GLY A 143 -2.24 12.13 4.39
N CYS A 144 -2.17 12.55 5.66
CA CYS A 144 -3.06 12.07 6.70
C CYS A 144 -3.13 13.07 7.87
N SER A 145 -4.33 13.53 8.18
CA SER A 145 -4.58 14.50 9.27
C SER A 145 -5.02 13.85 10.58
N LYS A 146 -4.82 12.52 10.75
CA LYS A 146 -5.22 11.83 12.00
C LYS A 146 -4.22 12.01 13.14
N TYR A 147 -2.96 12.30 12.85
CA TYR A 147 -1.92 12.55 13.86
C TYR A 147 -1.86 11.48 14.96
N CYS A 148 -2.02 10.19 14.59
CA CYS A 148 -1.81 9.09 15.52
C CYS A 148 -0.43 9.21 16.16
N SER A 149 -0.31 9.00 17.49
CA SER A 149 0.88 9.35 18.25
C SER A 149 2.17 8.65 17.83
N PHE A 150 2.07 7.52 17.15
CA PHE A 150 3.20 6.72 16.65
C PHE A 150 3.52 6.98 15.17
N CYS A 151 2.68 7.71 14.44
CA CYS A 151 2.72 7.77 13.00
C CYS A 151 3.47 9.00 12.48
N VAL A 152 4.39 8.77 11.55
CA VAL A 152 5.21 9.81 10.93
C VAL A 152 4.60 10.36 9.62
N VAL A 153 3.51 9.78 9.13
CA VAL A 153 2.89 10.16 7.84
C VAL A 153 2.57 11.66 7.74
N PRO A 154 1.92 12.32 8.74
CA PRO A 154 1.66 13.75 8.64
C PRO A 154 2.93 14.60 8.46
N TYR A 155 4.05 14.13 8.98
CA TYR A 155 5.34 14.84 8.92
C TYR A 155 6.17 14.53 7.66
N THR A 156 5.83 13.47 6.92
CA THR A 156 6.57 13.05 5.72
C THR A 156 5.78 13.18 4.43
N ARG A 157 4.43 13.18 4.53
CA ARG A 157 3.52 13.30 3.39
C ARG A 157 2.53 14.47 3.51
N GLY A 158 2.53 15.17 4.66
CA GLY A 158 1.68 16.31 4.90
C GLY A 158 0.25 15.94 5.31
N GLU A 159 -0.62 16.94 5.31
CA GLU A 159 -2.05 16.82 5.60
C GLU A 159 -2.81 16.15 4.46
N GLU A 160 -4.04 15.75 4.74
CA GLU A 160 -4.92 15.10 3.76
C GLU A 160 -5.28 16.05 2.61
N ILE A 161 -4.93 15.64 1.38
CA ILE A 161 -5.32 16.32 0.14
C ILE A 161 -5.95 15.27 -0.76
N SER A 162 -7.22 15.48 -1.15
CA SER A 162 -7.95 14.62 -2.08
C SER A 162 -7.92 15.20 -3.48
N ARG A 163 -7.75 14.33 -4.47
CA ARG A 163 -7.87 14.71 -5.89
C ARG A 163 -9.33 14.99 -6.24
N PRO A 164 -9.59 15.89 -7.20
CA PRO A 164 -10.91 16.05 -7.79
C PRO A 164 -11.47 14.71 -8.30
N LEU A 165 -12.78 14.50 -8.12
CA LEU A 165 -13.43 13.27 -8.58
C LEU A 165 -13.21 13.06 -10.08
N ASP A 166 -13.42 14.10 -10.87
CA ASP A 166 -13.38 14.04 -12.34
C ASP A 166 -11.98 13.60 -12.83
N ASP A 167 -10.90 14.07 -12.18
CA ASP A 167 -9.52 13.71 -12.54
C ASP A 167 -9.25 12.22 -12.27
N VAL A 168 -9.77 11.71 -11.14
CA VAL A 168 -9.63 10.29 -10.81
C VAL A 168 -10.41 9.41 -11.78
N ILE A 169 -11.64 9.80 -12.13
CA ILE A 169 -12.48 9.09 -13.10
C ILE A 169 -11.85 9.07 -14.48
N MET A 170 -11.28 10.20 -14.91
CA MET A 170 -10.59 10.32 -16.19
C MET A 170 -9.36 9.37 -16.26
N GLU A 171 -8.55 9.35 -15.20
CA GLU A 171 -7.40 8.43 -15.09
C GLU A 171 -7.85 6.96 -15.15
N VAL A 172 -8.88 6.59 -14.40
CA VAL A 172 -9.40 5.20 -14.42
C VAL A 172 -9.95 4.82 -15.78
N ALA A 173 -10.65 5.73 -16.47
CA ALA A 173 -11.16 5.48 -17.82
C ALA A 173 -10.01 5.27 -18.83
N GLN A 174 -8.97 6.10 -18.79
CA GLN A 174 -7.78 5.94 -19.64
C GLN A 174 -7.03 4.62 -19.36
N LEU A 175 -7.00 4.16 -18.10
CA LEU A 175 -6.44 2.86 -17.74
C LEU A 175 -7.31 1.69 -18.25
N ALA A 176 -8.64 1.84 -18.22
CA ALA A 176 -9.56 0.85 -18.75
C ALA A 176 -9.39 0.68 -20.28
N GLU A 177 -9.17 1.79 -21.02
CA GLU A 177 -8.82 1.77 -22.45
C GLU A 177 -7.50 1.04 -22.76
N GLN A 178 -6.63 0.87 -21.77
CA GLN A 178 -5.37 0.12 -21.84
C GLN A 178 -5.48 -1.31 -21.28
N ASP A 179 -6.69 -1.88 -21.25
CA ASP A 179 -6.99 -3.24 -20.76
C ASP A 179 -6.75 -3.45 -19.25
N VAL A 180 -6.73 -2.40 -18.44
CA VAL A 180 -6.78 -2.54 -16.98
C VAL A 180 -8.18 -3.02 -16.56
N ARG A 181 -8.23 -4.10 -15.80
CA ARG A 181 -9.46 -4.76 -15.34
C ARG A 181 -9.69 -4.60 -13.82
N GLU A 182 -8.63 -4.33 -13.07
CA GLU A 182 -8.70 -4.10 -11.63
C GLU A 182 -7.97 -2.81 -11.27
N VAL A 183 -8.63 -1.93 -10.51
CA VAL A 183 -8.00 -0.74 -9.93
C VAL A 183 -7.91 -0.84 -8.43
N ASN A 184 -6.80 -0.38 -7.87
CA ASN A 184 -6.60 -0.27 -6.43
C ASN A 184 -6.44 1.21 -6.05
N LEU A 185 -7.47 1.77 -5.42
CA LEU A 185 -7.49 3.16 -4.98
C LEU A 185 -6.59 3.33 -3.76
N LEU A 186 -5.62 4.22 -3.86
CA LEU A 186 -4.58 4.43 -2.86
C LEU A 186 -4.71 5.77 -2.15
N GLY A 187 -4.34 5.76 -0.87
CA GLY A 187 -4.18 6.94 -0.04
C GLY A 187 -3.50 6.55 1.27
N GLN A 188 -3.07 7.49 2.10
CA GLN A 188 -2.58 7.18 3.45
C GLN A 188 -3.73 7.03 4.45
N ASN A 189 -4.91 7.52 4.08
CA ASN A 189 -6.18 7.36 4.79
C ASN A 189 -7.31 7.39 3.76
N VAL A 190 -7.32 6.40 2.87
CA VAL A 190 -8.12 6.41 1.64
C VAL A 190 -9.61 6.63 1.88
N ASN A 191 -10.16 6.15 2.99
CA ASN A 191 -11.58 6.33 3.31
C ASN A 191 -11.92 7.71 3.91
N ALA A 192 -10.91 8.58 4.10
CA ALA A 192 -11.12 10.01 4.34
C ALA A 192 -11.18 10.84 3.03
N TYR A 193 -11.19 10.20 1.88
CA TYR A 193 -11.31 10.89 0.59
C TYR A 193 -12.50 11.86 0.59
N ARG A 194 -12.25 13.11 0.15
CA ARG A 194 -13.21 14.23 0.03
C ARG A 194 -12.86 15.02 -1.23
N GLY A 195 -13.10 14.40 -2.40
CA GLY A 195 -12.78 15.01 -3.69
C GLY A 195 -13.83 16.03 -4.12
N PRO A 196 -13.43 17.25 -4.56
CA PRO A 196 -14.36 18.20 -5.14
C PRO A 196 -14.92 17.64 -6.46
N MET A 197 -16.18 17.93 -6.73
CA MET A 197 -16.89 17.61 -7.97
C MET A 197 -17.13 18.90 -8.80
N HIS A 198 -17.39 18.74 -10.09
CA HIS A 198 -17.61 19.85 -11.03
C HIS A 198 -18.80 20.75 -10.65
N ASP A 199 -19.78 20.23 -9.90
CA ASP A 199 -20.95 20.98 -9.42
C ASP A 199 -20.71 21.72 -8.09
N GLY A 200 -19.48 21.65 -7.56
CA GLY A 200 -19.08 22.25 -6.29
C GLY A 200 -19.41 21.40 -5.05
N SER A 201 -20.02 20.23 -5.21
CA SER A 201 -20.22 19.27 -4.12
C SER A 201 -18.93 18.51 -3.80
N ILE A 202 -18.94 17.74 -2.71
CA ILE A 202 -17.79 16.93 -2.27
C ILE A 202 -18.19 15.45 -2.29
N ALA A 203 -17.45 14.67 -3.07
CA ALA A 203 -17.58 13.22 -3.11
C ALA A 203 -16.81 12.56 -1.95
N ASP A 204 -17.41 11.59 -1.28
CA ASP A 204 -16.72 10.66 -0.39
C ASP A 204 -16.19 9.42 -1.16
N LEU A 205 -15.47 8.52 -0.47
CA LEU A 205 -14.96 7.31 -1.10
C LEU A 205 -16.06 6.40 -1.64
N ALA A 206 -17.22 6.34 -0.98
CA ALA A 206 -18.34 5.53 -1.47
C ALA A 206 -18.85 6.09 -2.82
N THR A 207 -19.04 7.40 -2.91
CA THR A 207 -19.38 8.08 -4.16
C THR A 207 -18.36 7.79 -5.26
N LEU A 208 -17.06 7.92 -4.97
CA LEU A 208 -16.00 7.59 -5.93
C LEU A 208 -16.10 6.13 -6.42
N ILE A 209 -16.35 5.18 -5.52
CA ILE A 209 -16.51 3.76 -5.87
C ILE A 209 -17.68 3.55 -6.83
N TYR A 210 -18.82 4.18 -6.62
CA TYR A 210 -19.96 4.09 -7.54
C TYR A 210 -19.63 4.61 -8.94
N TYR A 211 -18.89 5.73 -9.04
CA TYR A 211 -18.46 6.27 -10.33
C TYR A 211 -17.45 5.37 -11.04
N VAL A 212 -16.50 4.80 -10.29
CA VAL A 212 -15.52 3.85 -10.85
C VAL A 212 -16.19 2.54 -11.31
N ASP A 213 -17.19 2.05 -10.57
CA ASP A 213 -17.98 0.87 -10.97
C ASP A 213 -18.74 1.06 -12.29
N ALA A 214 -19.12 2.29 -12.62
CA ALA A 214 -19.79 2.64 -13.87
C ALA A 214 -18.85 2.69 -15.10
N ILE A 215 -17.52 2.59 -14.91
CA ILE A 215 -16.55 2.62 -16.01
C ILE A 215 -16.50 1.25 -16.67
N GLU A 216 -16.84 1.18 -17.95
CA GLU A 216 -16.75 -0.04 -18.74
C GLU A 216 -15.29 -0.54 -18.80
N GLY A 217 -15.09 -1.84 -18.58
CA GLY A 217 -13.77 -2.47 -18.56
C GLY A 217 -13.18 -2.65 -17.16
N ILE A 218 -13.64 -1.93 -16.14
CA ILE A 218 -13.22 -2.14 -14.75
C ILE A 218 -14.13 -3.17 -14.08
N ASP A 219 -13.60 -4.36 -13.82
CA ASP A 219 -14.35 -5.49 -13.24
C ASP A 219 -14.09 -5.69 -11.75
N ARG A 220 -13.04 -5.09 -11.20
CA ARG A 220 -12.73 -5.17 -9.78
C ARG A 220 -12.13 -3.88 -9.25
N ILE A 221 -12.69 -3.42 -8.14
CA ILE A 221 -12.25 -2.25 -7.40
C ILE A 221 -11.71 -2.70 -6.06
N ARG A 222 -10.56 -2.15 -5.67
CA ARG A 222 -9.97 -2.28 -4.34
C ARG A 222 -9.61 -0.92 -3.79
N PHE A 223 -9.49 -0.83 -2.49
CA PHE A 223 -8.82 0.28 -1.84
C PHE A 223 -8.01 -0.20 -0.65
N THR A 224 -6.99 0.54 -0.26
CA THR A 224 -6.12 0.15 0.85
C THR A 224 -5.72 1.34 1.70
N THR A 225 -5.32 1.06 2.96
CA THR A 225 -4.93 2.07 3.96
C THR A 225 -6.10 2.90 4.45
N SER A 226 -6.97 2.26 5.24
CA SER A 226 -8.17 2.87 5.81
C SER A 226 -8.01 3.18 7.31
N HIS A 227 -8.83 4.10 7.81
CA HIS A 227 -8.92 4.40 9.25
C HIS A 227 -10.33 4.09 9.77
N PRO A 228 -10.48 3.39 10.92
CA PRO A 228 -11.80 3.02 11.44
C PRO A 228 -12.76 4.19 11.68
N VAL A 229 -12.25 5.36 12.05
CA VAL A 229 -13.08 6.57 12.28
C VAL A 229 -13.78 6.99 10.99
N GLU A 230 -13.10 6.92 9.84
CA GLU A 230 -13.61 7.32 8.53
C GLU A 230 -14.42 6.23 7.82
N PHE A 231 -14.60 5.07 8.45
CA PHE A 231 -15.40 3.99 7.87
C PHE A 231 -16.90 4.26 8.12
N THR A 232 -17.55 4.84 7.12
CA THR A 232 -18.93 5.37 7.15
C THR A 232 -19.97 4.31 6.81
N ASP A 233 -21.25 4.57 7.16
CA ASP A 233 -22.38 3.72 6.73
C ASP A 233 -22.56 3.77 5.19
N SER A 234 -22.24 4.88 4.50
CA SER A 234 -22.23 4.97 3.02
C SER A 234 -21.25 3.98 2.41
N LEU A 235 -20.06 3.82 3.01
CA LEU A 235 -19.08 2.85 2.52
C LEU A 235 -19.51 1.39 2.79
N ILE A 236 -20.22 1.13 3.91
CA ILE A 236 -20.83 -0.18 4.17
C ILE A 236 -21.90 -0.48 3.11
N GLN A 237 -22.69 0.52 2.72
CA GLN A 237 -23.69 0.38 1.66
C GLN A 237 -23.04 0.11 0.30
N ALA A 238 -21.92 0.76 -0.03
CA ALA A 238 -21.16 0.46 -1.24
C ALA A 238 -20.72 -1.02 -1.29
N TYR A 239 -20.30 -1.60 -0.16
CA TYR A 239 -20.04 -3.04 -0.08
C TYR A 239 -21.26 -3.92 -0.34
N ALA A 240 -22.46 -3.47 0.02
CA ALA A 240 -23.71 -4.21 -0.26
C ALA A 240 -24.12 -4.13 -1.73
N GLU A 241 -23.93 -2.97 -2.37
CA GLU A 241 -24.53 -2.63 -3.65
C GLU A 241 -23.58 -2.74 -4.86
N VAL A 242 -22.25 -2.62 -4.66
CA VAL A 242 -21.24 -2.60 -5.75
C VAL A 242 -20.60 -3.97 -5.90
N PRO A 243 -20.98 -4.78 -6.91
CA PRO A 243 -20.44 -6.13 -7.10
C PRO A 243 -18.95 -6.16 -7.46
N SER A 244 -18.47 -5.14 -8.17
CA SER A 244 -17.06 -5.02 -8.55
C SER A 244 -16.14 -4.67 -7.36
N LEU A 245 -16.69 -4.13 -6.27
CA LEU A 245 -15.93 -3.89 -5.04
C LEU A 245 -15.52 -5.23 -4.41
N ALA A 246 -14.22 -5.47 -4.38
CA ALA A 246 -13.64 -6.74 -3.97
C ALA A 246 -14.08 -7.16 -2.56
N ASN A 247 -14.29 -8.45 -2.37
CA ASN A 247 -14.68 -9.05 -1.10
C ASN A 247 -13.52 -9.09 -0.09
N TYR A 248 -12.89 -7.93 0.10
CA TYR A 248 -11.71 -7.72 0.92
C TYR A 248 -11.68 -6.29 1.47
N LEU A 249 -11.35 -6.15 2.74
CA LEU A 249 -11.10 -4.86 3.38
C LEU A 249 -9.85 -4.92 4.25
N HIS A 250 -8.94 -3.95 4.06
CA HIS A 250 -7.85 -3.69 4.99
C HIS A 250 -8.22 -2.50 5.88
N LEU A 251 -8.50 -2.77 7.17
CA LEU A 251 -8.93 -1.76 8.15
C LEU A 251 -8.08 -1.84 9.43
N PRO A 252 -6.94 -1.14 9.48
CA PRO A 252 -6.01 -1.18 10.60
C PRO A 252 -6.62 -0.73 11.93
N VAL A 253 -6.80 -1.65 12.87
CA VAL A 253 -7.26 -1.34 14.24
C VAL A 253 -6.11 -0.89 15.14
N GLN A 254 -4.92 -1.43 14.91
CA GLN A 254 -3.64 -1.24 15.60
C GLN A 254 -3.53 -1.98 16.95
N HIS A 255 -4.56 -1.95 17.83
CA HIS A 255 -4.56 -2.61 19.13
C HIS A 255 -5.96 -3.02 19.58
N GLY A 256 -6.05 -3.95 20.54
CA GLY A 256 -7.32 -4.43 21.11
C GLY A 256 -7.66 -3.87 22.48
N SER A 257 -6.83 -3.00 23.06
CA SER A 257 -7.09 -2.30 24.32
C SER A 257 -7.48 -0.85 24.07
N ASP A 258 -8.63 -0.41 24.58
CA ASP A 258 -9.09 0.98 24.45
C ASP A 258 -8.12 1.97 25.10
N ARG A 259 -7.44 1.57 26.17
CA ARG A 259 -6.41 2.38 26.83
C ARG A 259 -5.22 2.64 25.90
N ILE A 260 -4.76 1.60 25.22
CA ILE A 260 -3.66 1.72 24.25
C ILE A 260 -4.11 2.47 22.99
N LEU A 261 -5.33 2.21 22.49
CA LEU A 261 -5.90 2.97 21.37
C LEU A 261 -6.00 4.47 21.67
N ALA A 262 -6.39 4.85 22.90
CA ALA A 262 -6.40 6.23 23.34
C ALA A 262 -4.97 6.83 23.40
N ALA A 263 -3.98 6.09 23.92
CA ALA A 263 -2.58 6.52 23.94
C ALA A 263 -1.99 6.65 22.52
N MET A 264 -2.42 5.80 21.59
CA MET A 264 -2.11 5.88 20.16
C MET A 264 -2.87 7.01 19.44
N LYS A 265 -3.82 7.68 20.09
CA LYS A 265 -4.72 8.69 19.49
C LYS A 265 -5.49 8.14 18.28
N ARG A 266 -6.01 6.92 18.38
CA ARG A 266 -6.76 6.28 17.27
C ARG A 266 -8.19 6.82 17.10
N GLY A 267 -8.76 7.49 18.10
CA GLY A 267 -10.07 8.13 18.01
C GLY A 267 -11.27 7.17 17.93
N HIS A 268 -11.08 5.89 18.23
CA HIS A 268 -12.14 4.89 18.29
C HIS A 268 -11.86 3.88 19.40
N THR A 269 -12.92 3.19 19.82
CA THR A 269 -12.88 2.08 20.77
C THR A 269 -12.98 0.73 20.04
N THR A 270 -12.64 -0.34 20.75
CA THR A 270 -12.81 -1.73 20.23
C THR A 270 -14.29 -2.08 20.02
N LEU A 271 -15.18 -1.53 20.83
CA LEU A 271 -16.65 -1.73 20.68
C LEU A 271 -17.17 -1.09 19.39
N GLU A 272 -16.75 0.15 19.10
CA GLU A 272 -17.11 0.85 17.86
C GLU A 272 -16.55 0.11 16.63
N TYR A 273 -15.31 -0.36 16.72
CA TYR A 273 -14.69 -1.16 15.66
C TYR A 273 -15.50 -2.44 15.39
N LYS A 274 -15.79 -3.25 16.45
CA LYS A 274 -16.60 -4.48 16.35
C LYS A 274 -18.00 -4.19 15.78
N SER A 275 -18.62 -3.07 16.15
CA SER A 275 -19.92 -2.67 15.62
C SER A 275 -19.89 -2.42 14.11
N LYS A 276 -18.87 -1.73 13.61
CA LYS A 276 -18.67 -1.49 12.17
C LYS A 276 -18.45 -2.80 11.42
N ILE A 277 -17.61 -3.70 11.95
CA ILE A 277 -17.34 -5.00 11.33
C ILE A 277 -18.60 -5.87 11.29
N ARG A 278 -19.44 -5.85 12.33
CA ARG A 278 -20.71 -6.57 12.33
C ARG A 278 -21.64 -6.07 11.21
N LYS A 279 -21.87 -4.76 11.11
CA LYS A 279 -22.67 -4.16 10.03
C LYS A 279 -22.12 -4.53 8.65
N LEU A 280 -20.81 -4.47 8.49
CA LEU A 280 -20.14 -4.82 7.23
C LEU A 280 -20.34 -6.30 6.87
N ARG A 281 -20.27 -7.23 7.84
CA ARG A 281 -20.53 -8.65 7.63
C ARG A 281 -22.00 -8.97 7.39
N GLU A 282 -22.92 -8.16 7.91
CA GLU A 282 -24.34 -8.23 7.56
C GLU A 282 -24.56 -7.85 6.08
N ALA A 283 -23.86 -6.80 5.60
CA ALA A 283 -23.92 -6.37 4.20
C ALA A 283 -23.18 -7.34 3.25
N ARG A 284 -22.04 -7.87 3.67
CA ARG A 284 -21.20 -8.79 2.88
C ARG A 284 -20.62 -9.93 3.77
N PRO A 285 -21.37 -11.04 3.94
CA PRO A 285 -21.02 -12.11 4.91
C PRO A 285 -19.68 -12.79 4.68
N SER A 286 -19.26 -12.92 3.43
CA SER A 286 -18.00 -13.58 3.04
C SER A 286 -16.79 -12.64 3.00
N LEU A 287 -16.94 -11.39 3.47
CA LEU A 287 -15.86 -10.40 3.43
C LEU A 287 -14.62 -10.86 4.22
N SER A 288 -13.48 -10.87 3.57
CA SER A 288 -12.17 -11.07 4.18
C SER A 288 -11.68 -9.75 4.78
N LEU A 289 -11.31 -9.76 6.05
CA LEU A 289 -10.87 -8.58 6.79
C LEU A 289 -9.41 -8.72 7.18
N SER A 290 -8.59 -7.75 6.80
CA SER A 290 -7.19 -7.60 7.16
C SER A 290 -6.97 -6.39 8.07
N SER A 291 -5.93 -6.42 8.88
CA SER A 291 -5.59 -5.32 9.79
C SER A 291 -4.09 -5.20 10.00
N ASP A 292 -3.66 -4.10 10.59
CA ASP A 292 -2.35 -3.92 11.19
C ASP A 292 -2.44 -3.94 12.70
N PHE A 293 -1.40 -4.47 13.34
CA PHE A 293 -1.27 -4.57 14.79
C PHE A 293 0.11 -4.13 15.26
N ILE A 294 0.13 -3.38 16.35
CA ILE A 294 1.35 -2.95 17.04
C ILE A 294 1.34 -3.52 18.44
N VAL A 295 2.38 -4.29 18.80
CA VAL A 295 2.63 -4.79 20.15
C VAL A 295 3.80 -4.04 20.79
N GLY A 296 3.86 -4.04 22.14
CA GLY A 296 4.93 -3.36 22.87
C GLY A 296 4.90 -1.86 22.72
N PHE A 297 3.72 -1.27 22.55
CA PHE A 297 3.56 0.16 22.63
C PHE A 297 3.88 0.65 24.06
N PRO A 298 4.52 1.81 24.24
CA PRO A 298 4.89 2.30 25.58
C PRO A 298 3.74 2.24 26.58
N GLY A 299 3.99 1.58 27.71
CA GLY A 299 3.01 1.34 28.77
C GLY A 299 2.01 0.21 28.52
N GLU A 300 2.18 -0.62 27.46
CA GLU A 300 1.36 -1.82 27.24
C GLU A 300 1.58 -2.86 28.33
N THR A 301 0.51 -3.25 29.02
CA THR A 301 0.51 -4.29 30.06
C THR A 301 0.11 -5.66 29.49
N ASP A 302 0.24 -6.74 30.31
CA ASP A 302 -0.24 -8.07 29.92
C ASP A 302 -1.76 -8.10 29.70
N ALA A 303 -2.52 -7.36 30.50
CA ALA A 303 -3.96 -7.23 30.32
C ALA A 303 -4.33 -6.54 28.98
N ASP A 304 -3.54 -5.55 28.55
CA ASP A 304 -3.74 -4.92 27.22
C ASP A 304 -3.42 -5.88 26.09
N PHE A 305 -2.35 -6.68 26.23
CA PHE A 305 -2.02 -7.71 25.24
C PHE A 305 -3.08 -8.79 25.18
N GLU A 306 -3.62 -9.24 26.33
CA GLU A 306 -4.74 -10.17 26.39
C GLU A 306 -5.98 -9.60 25.67
N ALA A 307 -6.30 -8.32 25.89
CA ALA A 307 -7.39 -7.65 25.19
C ALA A 307 -7.18 -7.63 23.67
N LEU A 308 -5.93 -7.44 23.21
CA LEU A 308 -5.59 -7.56 21.78
C LEU A 308 -5.85 -8.97 21.26
N MET A 309 -5.39 -10.00 21.97
CA MET A 309 -5.58 -11.40 21.57
C MET A 309 -7.06 -11.79 21.53
N ASN A 310 -7.87 -11.27 22.45
CA ASN A 310 -9.31 -11.47 22.48
C ASN A 310 -9.99 -10.79 21.26
N LEU A 311 -9.59 -9.55 20.92
CA LEU A 311 -10.08 -8.88 19.72
C LEU A 311 -9.77 -9.67 18.45
N VAL A 312 -8.54 -10.18 18.33
CA VAL A 312 -8.11 -10.99 17.17
C VAL A 312 -8.91 -12.27 17.06
N ALA A 313 -9.21 -12.93 18.19
CA ALA A 313 -10.03 -14.15 18.22
C ALA A 313 -11.49 -13.88 17.85
N ASP A 314 -12.09 -12.80 18.39
CA ASP A 314 -13.50 -12.46 18.17
C ASP A 314 -13.80 -12.03 16.73
N ILE A 315 -12.88 -11.28 16.12
CA ILE A 315 -13.03 -10.78 14.75
C ILE A 315 -12.68 -11.84 13.72
N GLY A 316 -11.66 -12.70 13.97
CA GLY A 316 -11.21 -13.67 12.98
C GLY A 316 -10.64 -13.00 11.75
N PHE A 317 -9.57 -12.23 11.93
CA PHE A 317 -8.86 -11.55 10.85
C PHE A 317 -8.22 -12.54 9.88
N ASP A 318 -8.19 -12.16 8.61
CA ASP A 318 -7.41 -12.82 7.57
C ASP A 318 -5.95 -12.33 7.58
N GLN A 319 -5.23 -12.50 6.47
CA GLN A 319 -3.86 -12.05 6.29
C GLN A 319 -3.67 -10.62 6.81
N SER A 320 -2.93 -10.47 7.88
CA SER A 320 -2.74 -9.20 8.58
C SER A 320 -1.27 -9.00 8.92
N PHE A 321 -0.91 -7.76 9.19
CA PHE A 321 0.46 -7.40 9.51
C PHE A 321 0.59 -7.07 11.00
N SER A 322 1.73 -7.44 11.60
CA SER A 322 1.99 -7.16 13.01
C SER A 322 3.44 -6.75 13.22
N PHE A 323 3.63 -5.78 14.09
CA PHE A 323 4.92 -5.13 14.32
C PHE A 323 5.14 -4.91 15.82
N ILE A 324 6.42 -4.92 16.24
CA ILE A 324 6.80 -4.32 17.50
C ILE A 324 6.77 -2.80 17.30
N TYR A 325 6.26 -2.06 18.29
CA TYR A 325 6.37 -0.61 18.30
C TYR A 325 7.84 -0.19 18.11
N SER A 326 8.06 0.74 17.20
CA SER A 326 9.37 1.36 16.96
C SER A 326 9.22 2.87 16.99
N ALA A 327 9.93 3.51 17.90
CA ALA A 327 9.89 4.95 18.06
C ALA A 327 10.35 5.64 16.76
N ARG A 328 9.57 6.61 16.30
CA ARG A 328 9.88 7.42 15.11
C ARG A 328 10.25 8.84 15.56
N PRO A 329 11.41 9.37 15.16
CA PRO A 329 11.79 10.72 15.49
C PRO A 329 10.69 11.73 15.12
N GLY A 330 10.41 12.68 16.02
CA GLY A 330 9.39 13.71 15.81
C GLY A 330 7.95 13.29 16.11
N THR A 331 7.67 12.00 16.39
CA THR A 331 6.33 11.56 16.79
C THR A 331 6.11 11.69 18.30
N PRO A 332 4.87 11.99 18.76
CA PRO A 332 4.58 12.11 20.19
C PRO A 332 4.92 10.86 21.00
N ALA A 333 4.69 9.67 20.46
CA ALA A 333 4.96 8.41 21.15
C ALA A 333 6.47 8.14 21.35
N ALA A 334 7.35 8.77 20.56
CA ALA A 334 8.80 8.61 20.72
C ALA A 334 9.34 9.18 22.03
N SER A 335 8.59 10.10 22.67
CA SER A 335 8.94 10.69 23.97
C SER A 335 8.34 9.95 25.17
N LEU A 336 7.52 8.92 24.95
CA LEU A 336 6.93 8.13 26.03
C LEU A 336 7.97 7.20 26.65
N ALA A 337 7.91 7.03 27.97
CA ALA A 337 8.73 6.05 28.67
C ALA A 337 8.35 4.63 28.23
N ASP A 338 9.34 3.86 27.84
CA ASP A 338 9.17 2.51 27.33
C ASP A 338 10.01 1.52 28.14
N ASP A 339 9.43 1.04 29.23
CA ASP A 339 10.07 0.16 30.19
C ASP A 339 9.86 -1.34 29.88
N THR A 340 9.11 -1.67 28.80
CA THR A 340 8.84 -3.06 28.43
C THR A 340 10.09 -3.69 27.82
N PRO A 341 10.63 -4.79 28.39
CA PRO A 341 11.79 -5.49 27.84
C PRO A 341 11.55 -5.94 26.39
N VAL A 342 12.58 -5.85 25.56
CA VAL A 342 12.50 -6.20 24.14
C VAL A 342 12.14 -7.71 23.94
N GLU A 343 12.52 -8.55 24.87
CA GLU A 343 12.20 -9.98 24.87
C GLU A 343 10.69 -10.21 25.04
N VAL A 344 10.04 -9.46 25.94
CA VAL A 344 8.58 -9.49 26.13
C VAL A 344 7.86 -9.05 24.87
N LYS A 345 8.33 -7.96 24.25
CA LYS A 345 7.76 -7.48 22.98
C LYS A 345 7.88 -8.51 21.85
N LYS A 346 9.03 -9.19 21.74
CA LYS A 346 9.26 -10.26 20.78
C LYS A 346 8.34 -11.46 21.03
N GLU A 347 8.18 -11.88 22.29
CA GLU A 347 7.28 -12.96 22.67
C GLU A 347 5.83 -12.62 22.30
N ARG A 348 5.33 -11.44 22.68
CA ARG A 348 4.00 -10.97 22.30
C ARG A 348 3.81 -10.97 20.78
N LEU A 349 4.79 -10.49 20.02
CA LEU A 349 4.74 -10.51 18.56
C LEU A 349 4.63 -11.93 18.00
N GLN A 350 5.43 -12.88 18.52
CA GLN A 350 5.39 -14.28 18.08
C GLN A 350 4.02 -14.93 18.36
N ILE A 351 3.45 -14.70 19.55
CA ILE A 351 2.11 -15.22 19.92
C ILE A 351 1.05 -14.66 18.99
N LEU A 352 1.06 -13.34 18.74
CA LEU A 352 0.14 -12.66 17.85
C LEU A 352 0.25 -13.19 16.41
N GLN A 353 1.48 -13.28 15.88
CA GLN A 353 1.74 -13.78 14.53
C GLN A 353 1.30 -15.23 14.36
N ALA A 354 1.54 -16.09 15.36
CA ALA A 354 1.08 -17.47 15.32
C ALA A 354 -0.46 -17.55 15.20
N ARG A 355 -1.19 -16.73 15.95
CA ARG A 355 -2.65 -16.69 15.89
C ARG A 355 -3.16 -16.19 14.55
N ILE A 356 -2.61 -15.07 14.03
CA ILE A 356 -3.01 -14.50 12.73
C ILE A 356 -2.72 -15.49 11.61
N ASN A 357 -1.53 -16.11 11.60
CA ASN A 357 -1.16 -17.09 10.58
C ASN A 357 -2.05 -18.31 10.60
N GLN A 358 -2.44 -18.78 11.80
CA GLN A 358 -3.38 -19.89 11.94
C GLN A 358 -4.75 -19.52 11.34
N GLN A 359 -5.31 -18.36 11.67
CA GLN A 359 -6.59 -17.90 11.13
C GLN A 359 -6.54 -17.77 9.59
N ALA A 360 -5.49 -17.14 9.05
CA ALA A 360 -5.31 -16.99 7.61
C ALA A 360 -5.18 -18.34 6.90
N MET A 361 -4.50 -19.31 7.52
CA MET A 361 -4.39 -20.67 6.99
C MET A 361 -5.73 -21.42 7.04
N ASP A 362 -6.52 -21.26 8.09
CA ASP A 362 -7.84 -21.88 8.21
C ASP A 362 -8.81 -21.33 7.15
N ILE A 363 -8.77 -20.02 6.89
CA ILE A 363 -9.49 -19.40 5.78
C ILE A 363 -9.03 -19.98 4.44
N SER A 364 -7.70 -20.10 4.22
CA SER A 364 -7.14 -20.67 2.99
C SER A 364 -7.57 -22.12 2.78
N ARG A 365 -7.60 -22.94 3.84
CA ARG A 365 -8.05 -24.33 3.80
C ARG A 365 -9.57 -24.42 3.50
N GLY A 366 -10.36 -23.49 4.05
CA GLY A 366 -11.80 -23.40 3.77
C GLY A 366 -12.11 -23.06 2.31
N MET A 367 -11.14 -22.52 1.56
CA MET A 367 -11.30 -22.25 0.13
C MET A 367 -11.09 -23.49 -0.75
N VAL A 368 -10.46 -24.56 -0.24
CA VAL A 368 -10.24 -25.80 -1.03
C VAL A 368 -11.59 -26.42 -1.40
N GLY A 369 -11.75 -26.75 -2.67
CA GLY A 369 -12.99 -27.25 -3.26
C GLY A 369 -13.96 -26.15 -3.72
N THR A 370 -13.73 -24.88 -3.41
CA THR A 370 -14.56 -23.77 -3.88
C THR A 370 -14.05 -23.24 -5.22
N THR A 371 -14.96 -22.66 -6.00
CA THR A 371 -14.62 -21.93 -7.23
C THR A 371 -14.37 -20.44 -6.88
N GLN A 372 -13.25 -19.91 -7.36
CA GLN A 372 -12.86 -18.53 -7.16
C GLN A 372 -12.70 -17.81 -8.49
N ARG A 373 -13.21 -16.59 -8.62
CA ARG A 373 -12.99 -15.71 -9.78
C ARG A 373 -11.63 -15.05 -9.65
N ILE A 374 -10.71 -15.39 -10.57
CA ILE A 374 -9.29 -14.98 -10.54
C ILE A 374 -9.02 -14.03 -11.70
N LEU A 375 -8.45 -12.85 -11.44
CA LEU A 375 -7.80 -12.06 -12.47
C LEU A 375 -6.39 -12.64 -12.71
N VAL A 376 -6.12 -13.07 -13.93
CA VAL A 376 -4.81 -13.61 -14.30
C VAL A 376 -3.85 -12.45 -14.57
N GLU A 377 -2.81 -12.33 -13.75
CA GLU A 377 -1.92 -11.17 -13.82
C GLU A 377 -0.60 -11.47 -14.56
N LYS A 378 -0.11 -12.69 -14.46
CA LYS A 378 1.23 -13.04 -14.98
C LYS A 378 1.45 -14.53 -15.14
N VAL A 379 2.55 -14.87 -15.82
CA VAL A 379 3.11 -16.22 -15.80
C VAL A 379 3.65 -16.56 -14.41
N SER A 380 3.44 -17.78 -13.94
CA SER A 380 3.97 -18.24 -12.66
C SER A 380 5.49 -18.21 -12.63
N LYS A 381 6.09 -17.70 -11.55
CA LYS A 381 7.56 -17.73 -11.38
C LYS A 381 8.14 -19.14 -11.27
N LYS A 382 7.31 -20.14 -10.96
CA LYS A 382 7.74 -21.54 -10.73
C LYS A 382 7.66 -22.42 -11.98
N SER A 383 6.81 -22.09 -12.94
CA SER A 383 6.60 -22.88 -14.14
C SER A 383 6.08 -22.01 -15.29
N ALA A 384 6.68 -22.13 -16.46
CA ALA A 384 6.26 -21.42 -17.67
C ALA A 384 4.92 -21.93 -18.24
N SER A 385 4.46 -23.14 -17.85
CA SER A 385 3.15 -23.71 -18.21
C SER A 385 2.02 -23.28 -17.28
N GLN A 386 2.32 -22.50 -16.23
CA GLN A 386 1.36 -22.03 -15.26
C GLN A 386 1.24 -20.52 -15.30
N VAL A 387 0.04 -20.05 -15.02
CA VAL A 387 -0.26 -18.65 -14.80
C VAL A 387 -0.60 -18.41 -13.32
N SER A 388 -0.50 -17.14 -12.91
CA SER A 388 -0.78 -16.69 -11.55
C SER A 388 -1.73 -15.51 -11.59
N GLY A 389 -2.70 -15.51 -10.69
CA GLY A 389 -3.61 -14.39 -10.49
C GLY A 389 -4.07 -14.31 -9.03
N ARG A 390 -4.86 -13.30 -8.71
CA ARG A 390 -5.37 -13.08 -7.34
C ARG A 390 -6.86 -13.31 -7.23
N THR A 391 -7.24 -13.93 -6.08
CA THR A 391 -8.62 -13.96 -5.62
C THR A 391 -9.08 -12.58 -5.16
N GLU A 392 -10.37 -12.41 -4.89
CA GLU A 392 -10.89 -11.20 -4.27
C GLU A 392 -10.25 -10.91 -2.90
N ASN A 393 -9.96 -11.93 -2.11
CA ASN A 393 -9.31 -11.81 -0.80
C ASN A 393 -7.77 -11.82 -0.85
N MET A 394 -7.19 -11.37 -1.97
CA MET A 394 -5.75 -11.10 -2.17
C MET A 394 -4.83 -12.32 -2.18
N ARG A 395 -5.35 -13.55 -2.27
CA ARG A 395 -4.50 -14.75 -2.36
C ARG A 395 -4.02 -15.01 -3.77
N TRP A 396 -2.73 -15.28 -3.90
CA TRP A 396 -2.15 -15.78 -5.14
C TRP A 396 -2.61 -17.21 -5.41
N VAL A 397 -3.12 -17.44 -6.61
CA VAL A 397 -3.46 -18.78 -7.11
C VAL A 397 -2.59 -19.08 -8.32
N ASN A 398 -1.94 -20.26 -8.29
CA ASN A 398 -1.18 -20.78 -9.44
C ASN A 398 -1.95 -21.98 -10.01
N PHE A 399 -2.12 -21.99 -11.33
CA PHE A 399 -2.83 -23.06 -12.04
C PHE A 399 -2.33 -23.21 -13.48
N ASP A 400 -2.54 -24.39 -14.07
CA ASP A 400 -2.14 -24.65 -15.45
C ASP A 400 -2.99 -23.81 -16.42
N GLY A 401 -2.32 -23.08 -17.31
CA GLY A 401 -2.97 -22.19 -18.26
C GLY A 401 -1.98 -21.46 -19.16
N GLY A 402 -2.44 -21.06 -20.34
CA GLY A 402 -1.63 -20.33 -21.31
C GLY A 402 -1.48 -18.85 -20.98
N LYS A 403 -0.47 -18.20 -21.56
CA LYS A 403 -0.24 -16.76 -21.46
C LYS A 403 -1.40 -15.91 -21.99
N SER A 404 -2.22 -16.47 -22.89
CA SER A 404 -3.41 -15.82 -23.46
C SER A 404 -4.48 -15.50 -22.41
N LEU A 405 -4.42 -16.13 -21.23
CA LEU A 405 -5.33 -15.83 -20.12
C LEU A 405 -4.95 -14.58 -19.33
N ILE A 406 -3.74 -14.04 -19.51
CA ILE A 406 -3.31 -12.82 -18.78
C ILE A 406 -4.22 -11.67 -19.19
N GLY A 407 -4.72 -10.93 -18.19
CA GLY A 407 -5.72 -9.87 -18.37
C GLY A 407 -7.17 -10.33 -18.30
N SER A 408 -7.41 -11.65 -18.25
CA SER A 408 -8.77 -12.19 -18.18
C SER A 408 -9.16 -12.60 -16.76
N PHE A 409 -10.46 -12.49 -16.46
CA PHE A 409 -11.05 -13.15 -15.30
C PHE A 409 -11.45 -14.57 -15.65
N VAL A 410 -10.99 -15.52 -14.85
CA VAL A 410 -11.29 -16.94 -15.02
C VAL A 410 -11.79 -17.56 -13.70
N ASP A 411 -12.65 -18.57 -13.82
CA ASP A 411 -13.10 -19.36 -12.69
C ASP A 411 -12.13 -20.52 -12.43
N VAL A 412 -11.61 -20.59 -11.22
CA VAL A 412 -10.63 -21.58 -10.81
C VAL A 412 -11.12 -22.32 -9.57
N VAL A 413 -11.20 -23.64 -9.66
CA VAL A 413 -11.46 -24.51 -8.52
C VAL A 413 -10.17 -24.64 -7.71
N ILE A 414 -10.20 -24.22 -6.44
CA ILE A 414 -9.05 -24.33 -5.55
C ILE A 414 -8.84 -25.79 -5.16
N THR A 415 -7.64 -26.31 -5.36
CA THR A 415 -7.30 -27.72 -5.10
C THR A 415 -6.39 -27.89 -3.88
N GLU A 416 -5.59 -26.87 -3.53
CA GLU A 416 -4.63 -26.96 -2.42
C GLU A 416 -4.38 -25.59 -1.81
N ALA A 417 -4.28 -25.54 -0.47
CA ALA A 417 -3.83 -24.37 0.29
C ALA A 417 -2.38 -24.54 0.73
N LEU A 418 -1.52 -23.62 0.31
CA LEU A 418 -0.11 -23.54 0.66
C LEU A 418 0.12 -22.37 1.64
N PRO A 419 1.25 -22.27 2.33
CA PRO A 419 1.50 -21.19 3.30
C PRO A 419 1.33 -19.78 2.76
N ASN A 420 1.71 -19.52 1.49
CA ASN A 420 1.70 -18.18 0.90
C ASN A 420 0.93 -18.09 -0.44
N SER A 421 0.25 -19.16 -0.83
CA SER A 421 -0.50 -19.21 -2.11
C SER A 421 -1.48 -20.36 -2.12
N LEU A 422 -2.35 -20.37 -3.12
CA LEU A 422 -3.24 -21.47 -3.43
C LEU A 422 -2.81 -22.12 -4.75
N ARG A 423 -3.21 -23.38 -4.93
CA ARG A 423 -3.23 -24.04 -6.25
C ARG A 423 -4.66 -24.26 -6.67
N GLY A 424 -4.87 -24.26 -7.97
CA GLY A 424 -6.18 -24.52 -8.54
C GLY A 424 -6.09 -25.18 -9.92
N ARG A 425 -7.26 -25.45 -10.47
CA ARG A 425 -7.46 -25.85 -11.87
C ARG A 425 -8.58 -25.01 -12.46
N LEU A 426 -8.52 -24.74 -13.76
CA LEU A 426 -9.63 -24.08 -14.46
C LEU A 426 -10.93 -24.87 -14.25
N ALA A 427 -12.04 -24.17 -14.10
CA ALA A 427 -13.34 -24.79 -14.07
C ALA A 427 -13.70 -25.40 -15.44
N ASP A 428 -14.41 -26.52 -15.46
CA ASP A 428 -14.62 -27.33 -16.66
C ASP A 428 -15.33 -26.60 -17.82
N ASN A 429 -16.09 -25.54 -17.50
CA ASN A 429 -16.75 -24.68 -18.50
C ASN A 429 -15.81 -23.68 -19.20
N GLN A 430 -14.58 -23.53 -18.75
CA GLN A 430 -13.56 -22.62 -19.32
C GLN A 430 -12.34 -23.36 -19.87
N ALA A 431 -12.22 -24.65 -19.63
CA ALA A 431 -11.13 -25.48 -20.17
C ALA A 431 -11.26 -25.78 -21.69
N ALA A 432 -12.38 -25.39 -22.29
CA ALA A 432 -12.72 -25.68 -23.68
C ALA A 432 -12.68 -24.42 -24.60
N ALA A 433 -12.29 -23.28 -24.12
CA ALA A 433 -12.10 -22.05 -24.88
C ALA A 433 -10.59 -21.73 -24.98
#